data_72227a99a5d47505fb66e2a1e62b7034
#
_entry.id   72227a99a5d47505fb66e2a1e62b7034
#
_cell.length_a   1.000
_cell.length_b   1.000
_cell.length_c   1.000
_cell.angle_alpha   90.00
_cell.angle_beta   90.00
_cell.angle_gamma   90.00
#
_symmetry.space_group_name_H-M   'P 1'
#
loop_
_entity.id
_entity.type
_entity.pdbx_description
1 polymer ?
#
loop_
_entity_poly.entity_id
_entity_poly.type
_entity_poly.pdbx_seq_one_letter_code
_entity_poly.pdbx_strand_id
1 'polypeptide(L)'
;AGKATAPVAVLTRGGGALSGLVVKNNLWQNTTKGLIYSFAKAVTLEGHVFASNLSYTAGSAFAELGGETLDLGSWTDKMSDASSQVAKVDFVDPARALLPQDFSVLRFAPALPNVPRDILGAVRPKTEVSVGAYEESKHGLPTLVAGYPKPRALRAERVELEVKATDFGAFYCIARTKGEAAPSVADLKASEL
;
A
#
# COMPACT_ATOMS: atom_id res chain seq x y z
N ALA A 1 -29.23 15.57 10.72
CA ALA A 1 -28.46 14.92 9.65
C ALA A 1 -27.00 15.12 9.98
N GLY A 2 -26.29 14.01 10.35
CA GLY A 2 -24.86 14.04 10.60
C GLY A 2 -24.12 14.40 9.32
N LYS A 3 -23.23 15.39 9.40
CA LYS A 3 -22.36 15.77 8.29
C LYS A 3 -21.46 14.56 8.01
N ALA A 4 -21.59 13.97 6.84
CA ALA A 4 -20.67 12.92 6.42
C ALA A 4 -19.27 13.54 6.45
N THR A 5 -18.42 13.09 7.37
CA THR A 5 -17.03 13.52 7.41
C THR A 5 -16.31 12.86 6.22
N ALA A 6 -15.68 13.66 5.38
CA ALA A 6 -14.84 13.14 4.32
C ALA A 6 -13.76 12.21 4.90
N PRO A 7 -13.39 11.13 4.20
CA PRO A 7 -12.36 10.22 4.68
C PRO A 7 -11.03 10.97 4.85
N VAL A 8 -10.33 10.68 5.94
CA VAL A 8 -9.08 11.31 6.33
C VAL A 8 -8.06 10.20 6.65
N ALA A 9 -6.84 10.31 6.14
CA ALA A 9 -5.79 9.33 6.40
C ALA A 9 -5.22 9.47 7.82
N VAL A 10 -5.02 10.71 8.27
CA VAL A 10 -4.56 11.03 9.64
C VAL A 10 -5.50 12.05 10.25
N LEU A 11 -6.12 11.69 11.35
CA LEU A 11 -7.07 12.53 12.07
C LEU A 11 -6.66 12.67 13.53
N THR A 12 -6.57 13.92 14.02
CA THR A 12 -6.49 14.20 15.45
C THR A 12 -7.77 14.88 15.93
N ARG A 13 -8.36 14.37 16.99
CA ARG A 13 -9.54 14.96 17.65
C ARG A 13 -9.21 15.24 19.11
N GLY A 14 -9.60 16.43 19.58
CA GLY A 14 -9.44 16.83 20.97
C GLY A 14 -8.36 17.89 21.19
N GLY A 15 -8.36 18.49 22.38
CA GLY A 15 -7.55 19.65 22.77
C GLY A 15 -6.33 19.27 23.61
N GLY A 16 -5.58 18.24 23.25
CA GLY A 16 -4.32 17.90 23.91
C GLY A 16 -3.11 18.37 23.11
N ALA A 17 -2.00 18.67 23.79
CA ALA A 17 -0.73 18.89 23.14
C ALA A 17 -0.25 17.56 22.52
N LEU A 18 -0.19 17.50 21.21
CA LEU A 18 0.45 16.41 20.48
C LEU A 18 1.88 16.86 20.17
N SER A 19 2.87 16.09 20.56
CA SER A 19 4.28 16.41 20.28
C SER A 19 5.02 15.20 19.72
N GLY A 20 6.03 15.45 18.89
CA GLY A 20 6.90 14.40 18.39
C GLY A 20 6.25 13.43 17.40
N LEU A 21 5.15 13.80 16.73
CA LEU A 21 4.58 12.96 15.67
C LEU A 21 5.56 12.86 14.49
N VAL A 22 5.87 11.64 14.09
CA VAL A 22 6.73 11.36 12.93
C VAL A 22 5.93 10.58 11.90
N VAL A 23 5.73 11.17 10.73
CA VAL A 23 4.98 10.60 9.60
C VAL A 23 5.91 10.56 8.40
N LYS A 24 6.50 9.40 8.14
CA LYS A 24 7.51 9.23 7.09
C LYS A 24 7.24 8.00 6.23
N ASN A 25 7.64 8.08 4.97
CA ASN A 25 7.68 6.97 4.02
C ASN A 25 6.31 6.27 3.84
N ASN A 26 5.21 7.01 3.99
CA ASN A 26 3.87 6.45 3.83
C ASN A 26 3.33 6.71 2.42
N LEU A 27 2.46 5.81 1.99
CA LEU A 27 1.62 5.98 0.81
C LEU A 27 0.18 6.22 1.27
N TRP A 28 -0.34 7.41 0.99
CA TRP A 28 -1.71 7.83 1.28
C TRP A 28 -2.47 8.06 -0.01
N GLN A 29 -3.51 7.29 -0.26
CA GLN A 29 -4.33 7.50 -1.46
C GLN A 29 -5.80 7.61 -1.10
N ASN A 30 -6.37 8.77 -1.38
CA ASN A 30 -7.79 9.07 -1.24
C ASN A 30 -8.40 9.32 -2.63
N THR A 31 -9.13 8.36 -3.14
CA THR A 31 -9.79 8.45 -4.45
C THR A 31 -11.09 9.26 -4.42
N THR A 32 -11.53 9.68 -3.25
CA THR A 32 -12.60 10.64 -3.04
C THR A 32 -12.03 12.02 -2.76
N LYS A 33 -12.87 13.05 -2.63
CA LYS A 33 -12.41 14.42 -2.32
C LYS A 33 -12.14 14.61 -0.81
N GLY A 34 -11.51 13.64 -0.15
CA GLY A 34 -11.17 13.73 1.27
C GLY A 34 -9.79 14.31 1.52
N LEU A 35 -9.55 14.67 2.77
CA LEU A 35 -8.26 15.19 3.23
C LEU A 35 -7.26 14.04 3.46
N ILE A 36 -5.97 14.33 3.36
CA ILE A 36 -4.92 13.44 3.84
C ILE A 36 -4.71 13.66 5.35
N TYR A 37 -4.61 14.90 5.78
CA TYR A 37 -4.41 15.26 7.18
C TYR A 37 -5.56 16.14 7.70
N SER A 38 -5.95 15.93 8.96
CA SER A 38 -6.87 16.84 9.66
C SER A 38 -6.47 16.96 11.12
N PHE A 39 -6.11 18.17 11.53
CA PHE A 39 -5.68 18.49 12.89
C PHE A 39 -6.61 19.51 13.54
N ALA A 40 -7.07 19.19 14.75
CA ALA A 40 -7.94 20.06 15.52
C ALA A 40 -7.24 21.39 15.86
N LYS A 41 -8.03 22.44 16.09
CA LYS A 41 -7.54 23.81 16.33
C LYS A 41 -6.54 23.94 17.49
N ALA A 42 -6.66 23.08 18.49
CA ALA A 42 -5.80 23.12 19.67
C ALA A 42 -4.48 22.33 19.51
N VAL A 43 -4.24 21.73 18.35
CA VAL A 43 -3.01 20.96 18.09
C VAL A 43 -1.93 21.91 17.61
N THR A 44 -0.84 22.00 18.35
CA THR A 44 0.41 22.62 17.88
C THR A 44 1.23 21.56 17.17
N LEU A 45 1.78 21.88 16.01
CA LEU A 45 2.57 20.96 15.21
C LEU A 45 4.09 21.16 15.37
N GLU A 46 4.51 21.94 16.37
CA GLU A 46 5.92 22.14 16.68
C GLU A 46 6.59 20.83 17.09
N GLY A 47 7.74 20.56 16.49
CA GLY A 47 8.48 19.30 16.71
C GLY A 47 7.90 18.08 16.00
N HIS A 48 6.88 18.22 15.17
CA HIS A 48 6.41 17.17 14.30
C HIS A 48 7.26 17.06 13.03
N VAL A 49 7.35 15.86 12.49
CA VAL A 49 8.12 15.59 11.26
C VAL A 49 7.23 14.89 10.26
N PHE A 50 7.02 15.54 9.13
CA PHE A 50 6.39 14.97 7.95
C PHE A 50 7.44 14.92 6.85
N ALA A 51 7.70 13.75 6.28
CA ALA A 51 8.76 13.65 5.28
C ALA A 51 8.60 12.40 4.40
N SER A 52 8.95 12.55 3.14
CA SER A 52 9.04 11.44 2.19
C SER A 52 7.76 10.59 2.10
N ASN A 53 6.60 11.23 2.17
CA ASN A 53 5.32 10.58 1.95
C ASN A 53 4.89 10.75 0.49
N LEU A 54 4.26 9.75 -0.08
CA LEU A 54 3.53 9.89 -1.33
C LEU A 54 2.05 10.00 -1.03
N SER A 55 1.44 11.07 -1.48
CA SER A 55 0.04 11.36 -1.18
C SER A 55 -0.74 11.63 -2.47
N TYR A 56 -1.99 11.19 -2.50
CA TYR A 56 -2.93 11.53 -3.54
C TYR A 56 -4.32 11.78 -2.95
N THR A 57 -4.94 12.87 -3.36
CA THR A 57 -6.38 13.12 -3.15
C THR A 57 -7.00 13.59 -4.45
N ALA A 58 -8.22 13.16 -4.73
CA ALA A 58 -8.98 13.63 -5.90
C ALA A 58 -9.56 15.04 -5.71
N GLY A 59 -9.42 15.63 -4.51
CA GLY A 59 -9.83 17.00 -4.20
C GLY A 59 -8.67 18.00 -4.27
N SER A 60 -8.99 19.29 -4.23
CA SER A 60 -8.00 20.36 -4.11
C SER A 60 -7.54 20.58 -2.66
N ALA A 61 -8.36 20.20 -1.69
CA ALA A 61 -8.00 20.27 -0.27
C ALA A 61 -7.11 19.08 0.10
N PHE A 62 -5.93 19.37 0.63
CA PHE A 62 -4.95 18.39 1.07
C PHE A 62 -5.02 18.12 2.57
N ALA A 63 -5.08 19.19 3.35
CA ALA A 63 -5.09 19.11 4.80
C ALA A 63 -6.04 20.13 5.43
N GLU A 64 -6.41 19.90 6.69
CA GLU A 64 -7.06 20.87 7.56
C GLU A 64 -6.22 21.05 8.82
N LEU A 65 -5.88 22.27 9.13
CA LEU A 65 -5.12 22.65 10.33
C LEU A 65 -5.86 23.73 11.08
N GLY A 66 -6.40 23.40 12.24
CA GLY A 66 -7.09 24.35 13.11
C GLY A 66 -8.34 24.99 12.50
N GLY A 67 -8.97 24.31 11.55
CA GLY A 67 -10.12 24.80 10.78
C GLY A 67 -9.75 25.55 9.51
N GLU A 68 -8.47 25.75 9.23
CA GLU A 68 -7.96 26.26 7.96
C GLU A 68 -7.75 25.10 6.99
N THR A 69 -8.33 25.21 5.80
CA THR A 69 -8.12 24.22 4.72
C THR A 69 -6.89 24.61 3.91
N LEU A 70 -5.97 23.67 3.77
CA LEU A 70 -4.70 23.84 3.06
C LEU A 70 -4.67 22.96 1.81
N ASP A 71 -4.17 23.50 0.72
CA ASP A 71 -3.69 22.72 -0.41
C ASP A 71 -2.30 22.12 -0.09
N LEU A 72 -1.74 21.34 -1.00
CA LEU A 72 -0.43 20.73 -0.81
C LEU A 72 0.69 21.78 -0.64
N GLY A 73 0.71 22.82 -1.47
CA GLY A 73 1.75 23.85 -1.40
C GLY A 73 1.77 24.54 -0.04
N SER A 74 0.61 25.00 0.41
CA SER A 74 0.44 25.62 1.73
C SER A 74 0.80 24.67 2.88
N TRP A 75 0.49 23.37 2.75
CA TRP A 75 0.89 22.35 3.70
C TRP A 75 2.41 22.18 3.75
N THR A 76 3.06 22.04 2.58
CA THR A 76 4.50 21.87 2.44
C THR A 76 5.26 23.01 3.09
N ASP A 77 4.83 24.25 2.82
CA ASP A 77 5.43 25.46 3.41
C ASP A 77 5.27 25.48 4.93
N LYS A 78 4.05 25.21 5.44
CA LYS A 78 3.79 25.22 6.89
C LYS A 78 4.52 24.12 7.65
N MET A 79 4.66 22.94 7.04
CA MET A 79 5.26 21.77 7.69
C MET A 79 6.72 21.55 7.34
N SER A 80 7.29 22.36 6.47
CA SER A 80 8.65 22.17 5.91
C SER A 80 8.83 20.77 5.28
N ASP A 81 7.76 20.24 4.68
CA ASP A 81 7.70 18.88 4.11
C ASP A 81 8.08 18.90 2.61
N ALA A 82 9.26 19.39 2.30
CA ALA A 82 9.74 19.49 0.91
C ALA A 82 10.06 18.12 0.27
N SER A 83 10.13 17.07 1.05
CA SER A 83 10.51 15.71 0.57
C SER A 83 9.31 14.81 0.22
N SER A 84 8.09 15.19 0.58
CA SER A 84 6.90 14.46 0.18
C SER A 84 6.48 14.80 -1.26
N GLN A 85 5.82 13.86 -1.91
CA GLN A 85 5.41 13.98 -3.32
C GLN A 85 3.92 13.69 -3.48
N VAL A 86 3.39 14.09 -4.63
CA VAL A 86 2.01 13.78 -5.03
C VAL A 86 1.99 12.98 -6.32
N ALA A 87 1.47 11.78 -6.23
CA ALA A 87 1.14 10.98 -7.39
C ALA A 87 0.01 9.99 -7.05
N LYS A 88 -0.80 9.69 -8.05
CA LYS A 88 -1.74 8.57 -7.98
C LYS A 88 -1.00 7.27 -8.25
N VAL A 89 -1.29 6.27 -7.45
CA VAL A 89 -0.76 4.91 -7.63
C VAL A 89 -1.87 4.00 -8.07
N ASP A 90 -1.64 3.26 -9.14
CA ASP A 90 -2.54 2.20 -9.56
C ASP A 90 -2.09 0.88 -8.92
N PHE A 91 -3.05 0.12 -8.40
CA PHE A 91 -2.81 -1.15 -7.71
C PHE A 91 -3.23 -2.33 -8.59
N VAL A 92 -2.54 -3.46 -8.43
CA VAL A 92 -2.84 -4.71 -9.16
C VAL A 92 -4.26 -5.18 -8.86
N ASP A 93 -4.63 -5.18 -7.60
CA ASP A 93 -5.99 -5.51 -7.14
C ASP A 93 -6.34 -4.61 -5.95
N PRO A 94 -6.97 -3.45 -6.18
CA PRO A 94 -7.27 -2.50 -5.11
C PRO A 94 -8.29 -3.01 -4.08
N ALA A 95 -9.03 -4.07 -4.39
CA ALA A 95 -10.00 -4.65 -3.48
C ALA A 95 -9.38 -5.67 -2.51
N ARG A 96 -8.28 -6.32 -2.91
CA ARG A 96 -7.67 -7.43 -2.17
C ARG A 96 -6.21 -7.22 -1.81
N ALA A 97 -5.46 -6.58 -2.70
CA ALA A 97 -4.02 -6.37 -2.52
C ALA A 97 -3.63 -4.98 -3.00
N LEU A 98 -3.22 -4.12 -2.09
CA LEU A 98 -2.70 -2.78 -2.41
C LEU A 98 -1.25 -2.85 -2.91
N LEU A 99 -0.94 -3.85 -3.75
CA LEU A 99 0.34 -3.99 -4.41
C LEU A 99 0.40 -3.01 -5.59
N PRO A 100 1.34 -2.07 -5.62
CA PRO A 100 1.50 -1.14 -6.73
C PRO A 100 1.79 -1.86 -8.05
N GLN A 101 1.21 -1.38 -9.14
CA GLN A 101 1.54 -1.88 -10.48
C GLN A 101 2.90 -1.35 -10.97
N ASP A 102 3.25 -0.13 -10.56
CA ASP A 102 4.50 0.54 -10.89
C ASP A 102 5.13 1.12 -9.62
N PHE A 103 6.38 0.80 -9.40
CA PHE A 103 7.16 1.27 -8.27
C PHE A 103 8.01 2.51 -8.59
N SER A 104 8.08 2.94 -9.83
CA SER A 104 8.93 4.05 -10.26
C SER A 104 8.64 5.35 -9.50
N VAL A 105 7.35 5.62 -9.22
CA VAL A 105 6.91 6.81 -8.48
C VAL A 105 7.03 6.67 -6.96
N LEU A 106 7.33 5.48 -6.46
CA LEU A 106 7.39 5.20 -5.03
C LEU A 106 8.82 5.26 -4.48
N ARG A 107 9.82 5.09 -5.32
CA ARG A 107 11.21 4.91 -4.92
C ARG A 107 11.95 6.24 -4.82
N PHE A 108 11.79 6.92 -3.70
CA PHE A 108 12.48 8.19 -3.42
C PHE A 108 12.75 8.44 -1.93
N ALA A 109 12.26 7.57 -1.06
CA ALA A 109 12.36 7.79 0.38
C ALA A 109 13.67 7.24 0.95
N PRO A 110 14.26 7.88 1.97
CA PRO A 110 15.42 7.34 2.66
C PRO A 110 15.04 6.08 3.44
N ALA A 111 15.97 5.13 3.52
CA ALA A 111 15.77 3.93 4.30
C ALA A 111 15.60 4.25 5.80
N LEU A 112 14.67 3.56 6.43
CA LEU A 112 14.44 3.66 7.88
C LEU A 112 15.09 2.44 8.56
N PRO A 113 16.07 2.63 9.45
CA PRO A 113 16.79 1.52 10.10
C PRO A 113 15.88 0.55 10.87
N ASN A 114 14.78 1.05 11.42
CA ASN A 114 13.78 0.27 12.16
C ASN A 114 12.74 -0.43 11.28
N VAL A 115 12.79 -0.24 9.95
CA VAL A 115 11.90 -0.87 8.97
C VAL A 115 12.74 -1.56 7.88
N PRO A 116 13.54 -2.59 8.24
CA PRO A 116 14.49 -3.21 7.30
C PRO A 116 13.84 -4.14 6.28
N ARG A 117 12.56 -4.44 6.44
CA ARG A 117 11.79 -5.32 5.56
C ARG A 117 10.46 -4.70 5.19
N ASP A 118 9.94 -5.09 4.06
CA ASP A 118 8.59 -4.75 3.64
C ASP A 118 7.55 -5.71 4.26
N ILE A 119 6.27 -5.51 3.94
CA ILE A 119 5.18 -6.33 4.47
C ILE A 119 5.24 -7.81 4.03
N LEU A 120 5.90 -8.10 2.91
CA LEU A 120 6.11 -9.46 2.40
C LEU A 120 7.40 -10.10 2.94
N GLY A 121 8.16 -9.37 3.77
CA GLY A 121 9.42 -9.84 4.34
C GLY A 121 10.64 -9.60 3.43
N ALA A 122 10.47 -8.98 2.26
CA ALA A 122 11.58 -8.61 1.38
C ALA A 122 12.48 -7.58 2.06
N VAL A 123 13.80 -7.75 1.94
CA VAL A 123 14.77 -6.83 2.52
C VAL A 123 14.76 -5.51 1.74
N ARG A 124 14.54 -4.41 2.43
CA ARG A 124 14.60 -3.07 1.84
C ARG A 124 16.03 -2.65 1.54
N PRO A 125 16.27 -1.91 0.46
CA PRO A 125 17.56 -1.26 0.21
C PRO A 125 18.03 -0.42 1.41
N LYS A 126 19.35 -0.23 1.53
CA LYS A 126 19.93 0.53 2.66
C LYS A 126 19.94 2.04 2.43
N THR A 127 19.69 2.49 1.22
CA THR A 127 19.78 3.90 0.83
C THR A 127 18.43 4.49 0.51
N GLU A 128 17.84 4.09 -0.59
CA GLU A 128 16.57 4.58 -1.09
C GLU A 128 15.58 3.44 -1.18
N VAL A 129 14.39 3.64 -0.64
CA VAL A 129 13.33 2.63 -0.54
C VAL A 129 12.03 3.14 -1.17
N SER A 130 11.16 2.22 -1.51
CA SER A 130 9.79 2.55 -1.89
C SER A 130 8.99 3.01 -0.66
N VAL A 131 8.19 4.04 -0.83
CA VAL A 131 7.22 4.46 0.19
C VAL A 131 6.08 3.45 0.30
N GLY A 132 5.47 3.37 1.47
CA GLY A 132 4.37 2.44 1.74
C GLY A 132 4.84 1.06 2.20
N ALA A 133 3.94 0.09 2.11
CA ALA A 133 4.10 -1.21 2.71
C ALA A 133 4.98 -2.17 1.89
N TYR A 134 5.09 -1.94 0.59
CA TYR A 134 5.78 -2.84 -0.34
C TYR A 134 7.07 -2.25 -0.84
N GLU A 135 8.07 -3.10 -1.08
CA GLU A 135 9.29 -2.74 -1.79
C GLU A 135 9.24 -3.32 -3.19
N GLU A 136 9.84 -2.61 -4.16
CA GLU A 136 10.06 -3.17 -5.48
C GLU A 136 10.91 -4.43 -5.36
N SER A 137 10.29 -5.58 -5.50
CA SER A 137 11.03 -6.82 -5.58
C SER A 137 11.75 -6.88 -6.94
N LYS A 138 13.06 -7.07 -6.91
CA LYS A 138 13.83 -7.36 -8.13
C LYS A 138 13.52 -8.76 -8.69
N HIS A 139 12.64 -9.46 -8.02
CA HIS A 139 12.17 -10.76 -8.43
C HIS A 139 11.13 -10.58 -9.52
N GLY A 140 11.33 -11.25 -10.63
CA GLY A 140 10.33 -11.32 -11.71
C GLY A 140 9.00 -11.88 -11.22
N LEU A 141 8.02 -12.00 -12.10
CA LEU A 141 6.76 -12.67 -11.77
C LEU A 141 7.06 -14.00 -11.07
N PRO A 142 6.34 -14.34 -9.98
CA PRO A 142 6.56 -15.60 -9.28
C PRO A 142 6.41 -16.75 -10.25
N THR A 143 7.41 -17.60 -10.30
CA THR A 143 7.40 -18.83 -11.10
C THR A 143 7.41 -20.02 -10.18
N LEU A 144 6.86 -21.13 -10.64
CA LEU A 144 6.95 -22.37 -9.89
C LEU A 144 8.40 -22.87 -9.88
N VAL A 145 8.88 -23.28 -8.72
CA VAL A 145 10.17 -23.96 -8.60
C VAL A 145 10.12 -25.26 -9.43
N ALA A 146 11.20 -25.60 -10.09
CA ALA A 146 11.27 -26.81 -10.93
C ALA A 146 10.80 -28.05 -10.14
N GLY A 147 9.92 -28.82 -10.75
CA GLY A 147 9.33 -30.01 -10.15
C GLY A 147 8.10 -29.75 -9.26
N TYR A 148 7.59 -28.53 -9.20
CA TYR A 148 6.34 -28.18 -8.55
C TYR A 148 5.27 -27.72 -9.56
N PRO A 149 3.97 -27.87 -9.24
CA PRO A 149 3.40 -28.46 -8.02
C PRO A 149 3.61 -29.99 -7.95
N LYS A 150 3.69 -30.53 -6.72
CA LYS A 150 3.78 -31.97 -6.48
C LYS A 150 2.50 -32.49 -5.82
N PRO A 151 1.90 -33.58 -6.31
CA PRO A 151 0.86 -34.25 -5.55
C PRO A 151 1.47 -34.90 -4.31
N ARG A 152 0.94 -34.60 -3.12
CA ARG A 152 1.32 -35.24 -1.87
C ARG A 152 0.43 -36.43 -1.53
N ALA A 153 -0.87 -36.30 -1.82
CA ALA A 153 -1.82 -37.39 -1.62
C ALA A 153 -2.89 -37.35 -2.70
N LEU A 154 -3.16 -38.47 -3.30
CA LEU A 154 -4.24 -38.70 -4.25
C LEU A 154 -5.24 -39.64 -3.59
N ARG A 155 -6.43 -39.16 -3.30
CA ARG A 155 -7.57 -39.97 -2.81
C ARG A 155 -8.75 -39.74 -3.73
N ALA A 156 -9.75 -40.61 -3.69
CA ALA A 156 -10.90 -40.53 -4.58
C ALA A 156 -11.61 -39.15 -4.58
N GLU A 157 -11.59 -38.47 -3.44
CA GLU A 157 -12.32 -37.21 -3.25
C GLU A 157 -11.41 -36.03 -2.85
N ARG A 158 -10.09 -36.24 -2.78
CA ARG A 158 -9.17 -35.23 -2.31
C ARG A 158 -7.79 -35.35 -2.96
N VAL A 159 -7.29 -34.22 -3.43
CA VAL A 159 -5.91 -34.07 -3.89
C VAL A 159 -5.21 -33.06 -3.00
N GLU A 160 -4.04 -33.43 -2.48
CA GLU A 160 -3.13 -32.50 -1.79
C GLU A 160 -2.00 -32.13 -2.74
N LEU A 161 -1.84 -30.84 -2.97
CA LEU A 161 -0.74 -30.30 -3.79
C LEU A 161 0.23 -29.54 -2.92
N GLU A 162 1.51 -29.89 -3.03
CA GLU A 162 2.59 -29.05 -2.51
C GLU A 162 3.01 -28.07 -3.61
N VAL A 163 2.96 -26.78 -3.31
CA VAL A 163 3.33 -25.70 -4.23
C VAL A 163 4.55 -24.99 -3.68
N LYS A 164 5.56 -24.76 -4.53
CA LYS A 164 6.67 -23.86 -4.23
C LYS A 164 6.85 -22.90 -5.38
N ALA A 165 6.87 -21.61 -5.05
CA ALA A 165 7.14 -20.54 -5.99
C ALA A 165 8.47 -19.85 -5.65
N THR A 166 9.05 -19.17 -6.63
CA THR A 166 10.30 -18.41 -6.48
C THR A 166 10.10 -17.12 -5.71
N ASP A 167 8.85 -16.64 -5.64
CA ASP A 167 8.48 -15.41 -4.95
C ASP A 167 7.01 -15.48 -4.50
N PHE A 168 6.57 -14.44 -3.77
CA PHE A 168 5.19 -14.34 -3.29
C PHE A 168 4.21 -14.13 -4.44
N GLY A 169 3.03 -14.73 -4.32
CA GLY A 169 1.97 -14.61 -5.29
C GLY A 169 0.74 -15.40 -4.91
N ALA A 170 -0.33 -15.26 -5.67
CA ALA A 170 -1.51 -16.09 -5.57
C ALA A 170 -1.36 -17.31 -6.47
N PHE A 171 -1.70 -18.47 -5.96
CA PHE A 171 -1.76 -19.71 -6.72
C PHE A 171 -3.22 -20.10 -6.94
N TYR A 172 -3.58 -20.27 -8.20
CA TYR A 172 -4.92 -20.70 -8.59
C TYR A 172 -4.86 -22.10 -9.19
N CYS A 173 -5.75 -22.98 -8.80
CA CYS A 173 -5.89 -24.30 -9.38
C CYS A 173 -7.35 -24.69 -9.54
N ILE A 174 -7.62 -25.49 -10.56
CA ILE A 174 -8.95 -26.07 -10.79
C ILE A 174 -8.78 -27.55 -11.15
N ALA A 175 -9.63 -28.40 -10.58
CA ALA A 175 -9.69 -29.79 -10.97
C ALA A 175 -10.60 -29.92 -12.22
N ARG A 176 -10.14 -30.67 -13.23
CA ARG A 176 -10.90 -30.94 -14.44
C ARG A 176 -10.86 -32.43 -14.80
N THR A 177 -11.83 -32.86 -15.58
CA THR A 177 -11.85 -34.21 -16.13
C THR A 177 -10.74 -34.38 -17.16
N LYS A 178 -10.12 -35.56 -17.15
CA LYS A 178 -9.07 -35.89 -18.12
C LYS A 178 -9.57 -35.72 -19.55
N GLY A 179 -8.88 -34.91 -20.34
CA GLY A 179 -9.20 -34.65 -21.75
C GLY A 179 -9.93 -33.31 -21.98
N GLU A 180 -10.35 -32.62 -20.95
CA GLU A 180 -10.86 -31.25 -21.11
C GLU A 180 -9.75 -30.27 -21.46
N ALA A 181 -10.11 -29.21 -22.19
CA ALA A 181 -9.18 -28.14 -22.55
C ALA A 181 -8.63 -27.44 -21.29
N ALA A 182 -7.40 -26.94 -21.38
CA ALA A 182 -6.82 -26.14 -20.29
C ALA A 182 -7.70 -24.92 -19.96
N PRO A 183 -7.91 -24.61 -18.68
CA PRO A 183 -8.72 -23.45 -18.28
C PRO A 183 -8.02 -22.15 -18.69
N SER A 184 -8.81 -21.15 -19.00
CA SER A 184 -8.31 -19.79 -19.15
C SER A 184 -7.97 -19.18 -17.77
N VAL A 185 -7.19 -18.08 -17.77
CA VAL A 185 -6.92 -17.32 -16.53
C VAL A 185 -8.23 -16.79 -15.88
N ALA A 186 -9.22 -16.44 -16.70
CA ALA A 186 -10.52 -16.01 -16.21
C ALA A 186 -11.26 -17.15 -15.50
N ASP A 187 -11.25 -18.37 -16.06
CA ASP A 187 -11.84 -19.55 -15.43
C ASP A 187 -11.19 -19.87 -14.07
N LEU A 188 -9.86 -19.78 -14.02
CA LEU A 188 -9.11 -19.99 -12.78
C LEU A 188 -9.47 -18.97 -11.70
N LYS A 189 -9.61 -17.70 -12.06
CA LYS A 189 -9.98 -16.63 -11.11
C LYS A 189 -11.44 -16.72 -10.67
N ALA A 190 -12.34 -17.20 -11.54
CA ALA A 190 -13.75 -17.37 -11.21
C ALA A 190 -14.00 -18.57 -10.28
N SER A 191 -13.06 -19.50 -10.15
CA SER A 191 -13.16 -20.68 -9.27
C SER A 191 -12.74 -20.42 -7.81
N GLU A 192 -12.57 -19.17 -7.40
CA GLU A 192 -12.34 -18.83 -5.99
C GLU A 192 -13.59 -19.16 -5.16
N LEU A 193 -13.44 -20.12 -4.24
CA LEU A 193 -14.42 -20.50 -3.23
C LEU A 193 -14.36 -19.55 -2.02
#